data_1d049e772bb2c22628c1b0a99b006c0e
#
_entry.id   1d049e772bb2c22628c1b0a99b006c0e
#
_cell.length_a   1.000
_cell.length_b   1.000
_cell.length_c   1.000
_cell.angle_alpha   90.00
_cell.angle_beta   90.00
_cell.angle_gamma   90.00
#
_symmetry.space_group_name_H-M   'P 1'
#
loop_
_entity.id
_entity.type
_entity.pdbx_description
1 polymer ?
#
loop_
_entity_poly.entity_id
_entity_poly.type
_entity_poly.pdbx_seq_one_letter_code
_entity_poly.pdbx_strand_id
1 'polypeptide(L)'
;MNSSSEPAFDLTEQGILRSVQGTLPDTPTPFAQIAQELGISEDRVLTLLQELKFQGIIRRFGATLRHQEAGYDCNVMVAWKVPENKSIEEVSRTMCGRQEITHCYQRKSCPEWPFDLDTMVHGRHEADCRRVVEQLLQQTGLQHCELLFSREE
;
A
#
# COMPACT_ATOMS: atom_id res chain seq x y z
N MET A 1 2.10 29.14 -11.84
CA MET A 1 2.28 28.21 -12.97
C MET A 1 3.46 27.31 -12.64
N ASN A 2 3.23 26.19 -11.94
CA ASN A 2 4.24 25.15 -11.75
C ASN A 2 3.89 24.02 -12.70
N SER A 3 4.51 24.03 -13.87
CA SER A 3 4.59 22.86 -14.73
C SER A 3 5.62 21.91 -14.10
N SER A 4 5.16 20.99 -13.28
CA SER A 4 5.91 19.78 -12.96
C SER A 4 6.01 18.98 -14.26
N SER A 5 7.12 19.16 -14.99
CA SER A 5 7.48 18.25 -16.05
C SER A 5 7.66 16.86 -15.45
N GLU A 6 6.73 15.96 -15.74
CA GLU A 6 6.95 14.53 -15.47
C GLU A 6 8.28 14.12 -16.13
N PRO A 7 9.13 13.37 -15.44
CA PRO A 7 10.36 12.88 -16.06
C PRO A 7 9.99 12.03 -17.27
N ALA A 8 10.38 12.49 -18.45
CA ALA A 8 10.14 11.77 -19.69
C ALA A 8 11.12 10.60 -19.75
N PHE A 9 10.68 9.40 -19.35
CA PHE A 9 11.46 8.17 -19.47
C PHE A 9 11.61 7.78 -20.95
N ASP A 10 12.83 7.39 -21.34
CA ASP A 10 13.07 6.83 -22.66
C ASP A 10 12.40 5.45 -22.82
N LEU A 11 12.39 4.89 -24.04
CA LEU A 11 11.73 3.62 -24.32
C LEU A 11 12.35 2.45 -23.54
N THR A 12 13.65 2.49 -23.31
CA THR A 12 14.37 1.48 -22.53
C THR A 12 13.98 1.55 -21.05
N GLU A 13 13.95 2.75 -20.48
CA GLU A 13 13.54 3.02 -19.12
C GLU A 13 12.09 2.63 -18.88
N GLN A 14 11.21 2.94 -19.83
CA GLN A 14 9.81 2.49 -19.78
C GLN A 14 9.70 0.96 -19.80
N GLY A 15 10.53 0.28 -20.59
CA GLY A 15 10.62 -1.18 -20.64
C GLY A 15 11.02 -1.76 -19.27
N ILE A 16 12.09 -1.22 -18.67
CA ILE A 16 12.54 -1.62 -17.34
C ILE A 16 11.41 -1.44 -16.30
N LEU A 17 10.80 -0.25 -16.28
CA LEU A 17 9.74 0.07 -15.32
C LEU A 17 8.53 -0.84 -15.46
N ARG A 18 8.12 -1.17 -16.69
CA ARG A 18 7.02 -2.13 -16.92
C ARG A 18 7.36 -3.51 -16.37
N SER A 19 8.58 -3.99 -16.59
CA SER A 19 9.01 -5.30 -16.10
C SER A 19 9.05 -5.38 -14.57
N VAL A 20 9.54 -4.32 -13.89
CA VAL A 20 9.66 -4.31 -12.42
C VAL A 20 8.36 -3.94 -11.69
N GLN A 21 7.39 -3.36 -12.36
CA GLN A 21 6.05 -3.11 -11.80
C GLN A 21 5.16 -4.36 -11.80
N GLY A 22 5.50 -5.33 -12.61
CA GLY A 22 4.83 -6.63 -12.65
C GLY A 22 5.41 -7.62 -11.65
N THR A 23 5.15 -8.89 -11.91
CA THR A 23 5.79 -9.99 -11.17
C THR A 23 7.22 -10.15 -11.65
N LEU A 24 8.18 -10.01 -10.75
CA LEU A 24 9.58 -10.29 -11.09
C LEU A 24 9.77 -11.76 -11.47
N PRO A 25 10.69 -12.07 -12.41
CA PRO A 25 11.05 -13.45 -12.71
C PRO A 25 11.46 -14.21 -11.45
N ASP A 26 10.94 -15.43 -11.29
CA ASP A 26 11.27 -16.33 -10.17
C ASP A 26 12.60 -17.04 -10.42
N THR A 27 13.69 -16.28 -10.37
CA THR A 27 15.05 -16.73 -10.59
C THR A 27 15.99 -16.09 -9.57
N PRO A 28 17.18 -16.68 -9.33
CA PRO A 28 18.19 -16.07 -8.47
C PRO A 28 18.70 -14.71 -8.96
N THR A 29 18.56 -14.42 -10.26
CA THR A 29 19.04 -13.19 -10.90
C THR A 29 17.94 -12.51 -11.74
N PRO A 30 16.85 -12.03 -11.12
CA PRO A 30 15.69 -11.50 -11.84
C PRO A 30 16.02 -10.29 -12.70
N PHE A 31 16.93 -9.42 -12.27
CA PHE A 31 17.31 -8.24 -13.04
C PHE A 31 18.18 -8.58 -14.27
N ALA A 32 19.02 -9.61 -14.18
CA ALA A 32 19.76 -10.13 -15.32
C ALA A 32 18.81 -10.71 -16.38
N GLN A 33 17.74 -11.39 -15.96
CA GLN A 33 16.74 -11.89 -16.90
C GLN A 33 15.97 -10.75 -17.58
N ILE A 34 15.53 -9.74 -16.84
CA ILE A 34 14.89 -8.54 -17.40
C ILE A 34 15.83 -7.85 -18.41
N ALA A 35 17.10 -7.72 -18.07
CA ALA A 35 18.10 -7.12 -18.95
C ALA A 35 18.25 -7.92 -20.26
N GLN A 36 18.26 -9.25 -20.18
CA GLN A 36 18.31 -10.13 -21.35
C GLN A 36 17.08 -9.99 -22.24
N GLU A 37 15.89 -9.93 -21.67
CA GLU A 37 14.63 -9.76 -22.40
C GLU A 37 14.55 -8.41 -23.13
N LEU A 38 15.14 -7.37 -22.53
CA LEU A 38 15.19 -6.02 -23.11
C LEU A 38 16.41 -5.76 -24.00
N GLY A 39 17.35 -6.73 -24.09
CA GLY A 39 18.58 -6.57 -24.87
C GLY A 39 19.56 -5.52 -24.34
N ILE A 40 19.61 -5.32 -23.03
CA ILE A 40 20.46 -4.34 -22.32
C ILE A 40 21.34 -5.05 -21.27
N SER A 41 22.24 -4.30 -20.63
CA SER A 41 23.02 -4.82 -19.52
C SER A 41 22.22 -4.80 -18.20
N GLU A 42 22.53 -5.74 -17.30
CA GLU A 42 21.96 -5.75 -15.93
C GLU A 42 22.30 -4.46 -15.17
N ASP A 43 23.53 -3.95 -15.33
CA ASP A 43 23.96 -2.69 -14.72
C ASP A 43 23.04 -1.52 -15.12
N ARG A 44 22.56 -1.47 -16.37
CA ARG A 44 21.62 -0.42 -16.79
C ARG A 44 20.29 -0.50 -16.05
N VAL A 45 19.77 -1.72 -15.81
CA VAL A 45 18.56 -1.94 -15.02
C VAL A 45 18.77 -1.49 -13.58
N LEU A 46 19.84 -1.93 -12.94
CA LEU A 46 20.15 -1.63 -11.54
C LEU A 46 20.42 -0.15 -11.31
N THR A 47 21.17 0.49 -12.21
CA THR A 47 21.48 1.92 -12.13
C THR A 47 20.19 2.75 -12.16
N LEU A 48 19.30 2.50 -13.11
CA LEU A 48 18.02 3.21 -13.18
C LEU A 48 17.20 3.07 -11.90
N LEU A 49 17.07 1.83 -11.39
CA LEU A 49 16.30 1.57 -10.18
C LEU A 49 16.89 2.25 -8.94
N GLN A 50 18.22 2.29 -8.83
CA GLN A 50 18.92 2.98 -7.75
C GLN A 50 18.73 4.49 -7.82
N GLU A 51 18.86 5.09 -9.00
CA GLU A 51 18.63 6.51 -9.23
C GLU A 51 17.20 6.90 -8.88
N LEU A 52 16.20 6.14 -9.33
CA LEU A 52 14.79 6.41 -9.03
C LEU A 52 14.46 6.24 -7.54
N LYS A 53 15.12 5.29 -6.87
CA LYS A 53 15.01 5.13 -5.43
C LYS A 53 15.63 6.31 -4.69
N PHE A 54 16.81 6.76 -5.10
CA PHE A 54 17.48 7.92 -4.53
C PHE A 54 16.67 9.22 -4.69
N GLN A 55 16.03 9.40 -5.84
CA GLN A 55 15.15 10.54 -6.13
C GLN A 55 13.79 10.45 -5.42
N GLY A 56 13.49 9.35 -4.73
CA GLY A 56 12.22 9.14 -4.05
C GLY A 56 11.04 8.83 -4.97
N ILE A 57 11.28 8.60 -6.27
CA ILE A 57 10.27 8.18 -7.24
C ILE A 57 9.83 6.74 -6.92
N ILE A 58 10.78 5.84 -6.68
CA ILE A 58 10.52 4.53 -6.09
C ILE A 58 10.51 4.69 -4.57
N ARG A 59 9.33 4.74 -3.98
CA ARG A 59 9.17 4.88 -2.53
C ARG A 59 9.41 3.57 -1.78
N ARG A 60 8.98 2.46 -2.34
CA ARG A 60 9.12 1.12 -1.77
C ARG A 60 9.39 0.11 -2.89
N PHE A 61 10.23 -0.86 -2.57
CA PHE A 61 10.48 -2.03 -3.40
C PHE A 61 10.32 -3.26 -2.52
N GLY A 62 9.39 -4.14 -2.87
CA GLY A 62 9.10 -5.31 -2.06
C GLY A 62 8.04 -6.20 -2.72
N ALA A 63 7.87 -7.38 -2.17
CA ALA A 63 6.86 -8.33 -2.61
C ALA A 63 5.48 -7.97 -2.04
N THR A 64 4.44 -8.08 -2.86
CA THR A 64 3.05 -8.06 -2.41
C THR A 64 2.59 -9.51 -2.26
N LEU A 65 2.16 -9.86 -1.06
CA LEU A 65 1.62 -11.19 -0.79
C LEU A 65 0.14 -11.26 -1.22
N ARG A 66 -0.24 -12.36 -1.82
CA ARG A 66 -1.64 -12.75 -1.93
C ARG A 66 -2.09 -13.24 -0.56
N HIS A 67 -2.76 -12.39 0.19
CA HIS A 67 -3.12 -12.64 1.58
C HIS A 67 -3.97 -13.92 1.77
N GLN A 68 -4.82 -14.24 0.81
CA GLN A 68 -5.65 -15.46 0.79
C GLN A 68 -4.77 -16.73 0.78
N GLU A 69 -3.75 -16.78 -0.09
CA GLU A 69 -2.80 -17.89 -0.17
C GLU A 69 -1.93 -18.01 1.10
N ALA A 70 -1.77 -16.92 1.84
CA ALA A 70 -1.08 -16.88 3.13
C ALA A 70 -1.98 -17.24 4.33
N GLY A 71 -3.25 -17.64 4.09
CA GLY A 71 -4.20 -18.02 5.14
C GLY A 71 -4.88 -16.84 5.85
N TYR A 72 -4.89 -15.66 5.22
CA TYR A 72 -5.64 -14.49 5.66
C TYR A 72 -6.84 -14.30 4.73
N ASP A 73 -7.92 -15.04 5.03
CA ASP A 73 -9.09 -15.10 4.15
C ASP A 73 -10.00 -13.88 4.31
N CYS A 74 -9.81 -13.09 5.36
CA CYS A 74 -10.57 -11.88 5.59
C CYS A 74 -9.72 -10.63 5.43
N ASN A 75 -10.21 -9.74 4.57
CA ASN A 75 -9.62 -8.44 4.29
C ASN A 75 -10.74 -7.40 4.35
N VAL A 76 -10.62 -6.45 5.27
CA VAL A 76 -11.63 -5.41 5.45
C VAL A 76 -10.99 -4.02 5.41
N MET A 77 -11.52 -3.15 4.57
CA MET A 77 -11.24 -1.73 4.63
C MET A 77 -12.16 -1.11 5.69
N VAL A 78 -11.57 -0.41 6.64
CA VAL A 78 -12.33 0.29 7.69
C VAL A 78 -12.13 1.78 7.51
N ALA A 79 -13.23 2.47 7.30
CA ALA A 79 -13.29 3.93 7.22
C ALA A 79 -13.63 4.48 8.60
N TRP A 80 -12.83 5.40 9.13
CA TRP A 80 -12.95 5.96 10.46
C TRP A 80 -13.30 7.44 10.41
N LYS A 81 -14.24 7.84 11.25
CA LYS A 81 -14.53 9.25 11.52
C LYS A 81 -13.69 9.72 12.71
N VAL A 82 -12.73 10.60 12.45
CA VAL A 82 -11.92 11.23 13.50
C VAL A 82 -12.57 12.58 13.86
N PRO A 83 -13.07 12.76 15.09
CA PRO A 83 -13.68 14.00 15.49
C PRO A 83 -12.61 15.10 15.64
N GLU A 84 -13.00 16.38 15.46
CA GLU A 84 -12.10 17.53 15.47
C GLU A 84 -11.31 17.71 16.78
N ASN A 85 -11.82 17.18 17.87
CA ASN A 85 -11.13 17.23 19.18
C ASN A 85 -10.08 16.13 19.37
N LYS A 86 -9.81 15.33 18.36
CA LYS A 86 -8.76 14.28 18.37
C LYS A 86 -7.72 14.53 17.27
N SER A 87 -6.47 14.24 17.59
CA SER A 87 -5.39 14.28 16.60
C SER A 87 -5.45 13.05 15.70
N ILE A 88 -5.58 13.27 14.39
CA ILE A 88 -5.56 12.20 13.40
C ILE A 88 -4.20 11.50 13.36
N GLU A 89 -3.12 12.22 13.67
CA GLU A 89 -1.76 11.69 13.75
C GLU A 89 -1.60 10.71 14.92
N GLU A 90 -2.20 11.01 16.08
CA GLU A 90 -2.17 10.11 17.24
C GLU A 90 -3.02 8.86 16.99
N VAL A 91 -4.21 9.04 16.43
CA VAL A 91 -5.10 7.94 16.04
C VAL A 91 -4.40 7.02 15.03
N SER A 92 -3.84 7.58 13.95
CA SER A 92 -3.16 6.80 12.92
C SER A 92 -1.92 6.09 13.46
N ARG A 93 -1.16 6.71 14.36
CA ARG A 93 0.00 6.09 15.02
C ARG A 93 -0.42 4.87 15.84
N THR A 94 -1.51 4.98 16.59
CA THR A 94 -2.07 3.85 17.36
C THR A 94 -2.48 2.70 16.44
N MET A 95 -3.13 3.01 15.31
CA MET A 95 -3.56 2.01 14.34
C MET A 95 -2.38 1.36 13.62
N CYS A 96 -1.40 2.15 13.17
CA CYS A 96 -0.19 1.65 12.49
C CYS A 96 0.71 0.79 13.39
N GLY A 97 0.55 0.86 14.70
CA GLY A 97 1.25 -0.01 15.66
C GLY A 97 0.72 -1.44 15.71
N ARG A 98 -0.39 -1.75 15.03
CA ARG A 98 -1.00 -3.08 15.00
C ARG A 98 -0.49 -3.91 13.84
N GLN A 99 -0.14 -5.16 14.08
CA GLN A 99 0.35 -6.07 13.03
C GLN A 99 -0.74 -6.43 12.01
N GLU A 100 -2.00 -6.40 12.43
CA GLU A 100 -3.15 -6.70 11.59
C GLU A 100 -3.47 -5.59 10.58
N ILE A 101 -2.84 -4.40 10.73
CA ILE A 101 -3.05 -3.24 9.84
C ILE A 101 -1.86 -3.09 8.90
N THR A 102 -2.11 -3.19 7.60
CA THR A 102 -1.08 -3.07 6.56
C THR A 102 -1.06 -1.71 5.88
N HIS A 103 -2.18 -1.02 5.87
CA HIS A 103 -2.35 0.28 5.23
C HIS A 103 -3.15 1.21 6.12
N CYS A 104 -2.73 2.47 6.17
CA CYS A 104 -3.41 3.52 6.90
C CYS A 104 -3.29 4.81 6.06
N TYR A 105 -4.41 5.34 5.60
CA TYR A 105 -4.46 6.49 4.73
C TYR A 105 -5.36 7.58 5.29
N GLN A 106 -4.85 8.79 5.39
CA GLN A 106 -5.68 9.97 5.61
C GLN A 106 -6.42 10.32 4.32
N ARG A 107 -7.72 10.58 4.45
CA ARG A 107 -8.61 10.95 3.35
C ARG A 107 -9.17 12.35 3.57
N LYS A 108 -9.50 13.00 2.48
CA LYS A 108 -10.30 14.21 2.54
C LYS A 108 -11.76 13.82 2.62
N SER A 109 -12.40 14.13 3.75
CA SER A 109 -13.84 13.89 3.93
C SER A 109 -14.70 14.81 3.07
N CYS A 110 -15.91 14.36 2.76
CA CYS A 110 -16.94 15.14 2.09
C CYS A 110 -18.31 14.81 2.72
N PRO A 111 -19.38 15.58 2.44
CA PRO A 111 -20.68 15.35 3.04
C PRO A 111 -21.24 13.93 2.81
N GLU A 112 -20.99 13.35 1.63
CA GLU A 112 -21.43 12.01 1.25
C GLU A 112 -20.53 10.92 1.84
N TRP A 113 -19.28 11.25 2.21
CA TRP A 113 -18.30 10.34 2.80
C TRP A 113 -17.54 11.02 3.93
N PRO A 114 -18.11 11.03 5.16
CA PRO A 114 -17.60 11.85 6.27
C PRO A 114 -16.41 11.22 7.02
N PHE A 115 -15.73 10.25 6.43
CA PHE A 115 -14.60 9.55 7.04
C PHE A 115 -13.26 10.17 6.63
N ASP A 116 -12.35 10.25 7.58
CA ASP A 116 -11.08 10.99 7.44
C ASP A 116 -9.87 10.06 7.37
N LEU A 117 -10.02 8.80 7.77
CA LEU A 117 -8.95 7.83 7.86
C LEU A 117 -9.45 6.48 7.38
N ASP A 118 -8.66 5.81 6.53
CA ASP A 118 -8.93 4.45 6.09
C ASP A 118 -7.81 3.53 6.56
N THR A 119 -8.17 2.34 7.05
CA THR A 119 -7.22 1.28 7.36
C THR A 119 -7.60 -0.02 6.69
N MET A 120 -6.59 -0.80 6.30
CA MET A 120 -6.79 -2.17 5.83
C MET A 120 -6.45 -3.13 6.95
N VAL A 121 -7.46 -3.87 7.41
CA VAL A 121 -7.34 -4.86 8.49
C VAL A 121 -7.39 -6.27 7.90
N HIS A 122 -6.44 -7.10 8.30
CA HIS A 122 -6.35 -8.49 7.88
C HIS A 122 -6.64 -9.44 9.05
N GLY A 123 -7.35 -10.51 8.76
CA GLY A 123 -7.66 -11.57 9.72
C GLY A 123 -7.84 -12.91 9.01
N ARG A 124 -7.82 -14.00 9.76
CA ARG A 124 -8.13 -15.32 9.22
C ARG A 124 -9.63 -15.45 8.93
N HIS A 125 -10.44 -14.83 9.77
CA HIS A 125 -11.90 -14.84 9.67
C HIS A 125 -12.46 -13.43 9.91
N GLU A 126 -13.67 -13.19 9.47
CA GLU A 126 -14.38 -11.91 9.69
C GLU A 126 -14.46 -11.53 11.18
N ALA A 127 -14.66 -12.52 12.06
CA ALA A 127 -14.69 -12.29 13.50
C ALA A 127 -13.37 -11.73 14.05
N ASP A 128 -12.22 -12.10 13.46
CA ASP A 128 -10.92 -11.57 13.86
C ASP A 128 -10.80 -10.10 13.48
N CYS A 129 -11.20 -9.75 12.26
CA CYS A 129 -11.21 -8.36 11.80
C CYS A 129 -12.14 -7.49 12.66
N ARG A 130 -13.34 -7.95 12.97
CA ARG A 130 -14.30 -7.23 13.84
C ARG A 130 -13.73 -7.01 15.23
N ARG A 131 -13.08 -8.03 15.83
CA ARG A 131 -12.43 -7.92 17.14
C ARG A 131 -11.31 -6.88 17.14
N VAL A 132 -10.49 -6.82 16.09
CA VAL A 132 -9.45 -5.79 15.94
C VAL A 132 -10.07 -4.40 15.88
N VAL A 133 -11.15 -4.24 15.11
CA VAL A 133 -11.87 -2.96 15.02
C VAL A 133 -12.43 -2.53 16.36
N GLU A 134 -13.07 -3.43 17.11
CA GLU A 134 -13.59 -3.15 18.47
C GLU A 134 -12.48 -2.71 19.44
N GLN A 135 -11.33 -3.38 19.39
CA GLN A 135 -10.17 -3.00 20.21
C GLN A 135 -9.64 -1.62 19.82
N LEU A 136 -9.62 -1.29 18.53
CA LEU A 136 -9.20 0.02 18.05
C LEU A 136 -10.16 1.13 18.46
N LEU A 137 -11.47 0.88 18.40
CA LEU A 137 -12.48 1.83 18.91
C LEU A 137 -12.25 2.14 20.40
N GLN A 138 -11.96 1.10 21.20
CA GLN A 138 -11.66 1.27 22.62
C GLN A 138 -10.35 2.04 22.86
N GLN A 139 -9.28 1.69 22.13
CA GLN A 139 -7.96 2.30 22.30
C GLN A 139 -7.92 3.76 21.84
N THR A 140 -8.60 4.08 20.74
CA THR A 140 -8.61 5.43 20.16
C THR A 140 -9.74 6.30 20.69
N GLY A 141 -10.77 5.68 21.28
CA GLY A 141 -12.00 6.36 21.69
C GLY A 141 -12.81 6.92 20.52
N LEU A 142 -12.63 6.39 19.31
CA LEU A 142 -13.48 6.68 18.18
C LEU A 142 -14.83 5.99 18.35
N GLN A 143 -15.89 6.60 17.79
CA GLN A 143 -17.27 6.10 17.94
C GLN A 143 -17.88 5.68 16.61
N HIS A 144 -17.33 6.13 15.49
CA HIS A 144 -17.92 5.91 14.18
C HIS A 144 -16.88 5.34 13.22
N CYS A 145 -17.20 4.17 12.67
CA CYS A 145 -16.48 3.54 11.59
C CYS A 145 -17.43 2.72 10.71
N GLU A 146 -17.02 2.52 9.45
CA GLU A 146 -17.69 1.64 8.50
C GLU A 146 -16.72 0.54 8.07
N LEU A 147 -17.23 -0.70 8.02
CA LEU A 147 -16.47 -1.87 7.60
C LEU A 147 -16.90 -2.28 6.20
N LEU A 148 -15.95 -2.23 5.27
CA LEU A 148 -16.14 -2.59 3.86
C LEU A 148 -15.38 -3.90 3.60
N PHE A 149 -16.10 -5.00 3.65
CA PHE A 149 -15.57 -6.32 3.32
C PHE A 149 -15.44 -6.49 1.82
N SER A 150 -14.27 -6.95 1.34
CA SER A 150 -14.13 -7.39 -0.04
C SER A 150 -15.03 -8.61 -0.25
N ARG A 151 -15.97 -8.51 -1.18
CA ARG A 151 -16.66 -9.69 -1.71
C ARG A 151 -15.79 -10.24 -2.82
N GLU A 152 -15.56 -11.53 -2.81
CA GLU A 152 -14.95 -12.21 -3.96
C GLU A 152 -15.82 -11.95 -5.19
N GLU A 153 -15.17 -11.45 -6.25
CA GLU A 153 -15.74 -11.49 -7.60
C GLU A 153 -15.38 -12.81 -8.25
#